data_4362c9a252fbc528e08a558194093cd1
#
_entry.id   4362c9a252fbc528e08a558194093cd1
#
_cell.length_a   1.000
_cell.length_b   1.000
_cell.length_c   1.000
_cell.angle_alpha   90.00
_cell.angle_beta   90.00
_cell.angle_gamma   90.00
#
_symmetry.space_group_name_H-M   'P 1'
#
loop_
_entity.id
_entity.type
_entity.pdbx_description
1 polymer ?
#
loop_
_entity_poly.entity_id
_entity_poly.type
_entity_poly.pdbx_seq_one_letter_code
_entity_poly.pdbx_strand_id
1 'polypeptide(L)'
;MDLKEKRIVVTGGAGFLGSFVVEKLQNLEGIRKENLFVPRSKDYDLRKREDIKRMFRDFPANVVIHLAAKVGGIGFNQENPATLFYDNLIMGIELMEEARLQKVEKFVAVGTICAYPKFTPIPFKEEDIWNGYPEETNAPYGLAKKMILVQAQAYRKQYVFNVIYL
;
A
#
# COMPACT_ATOMS: atom_id res chain seq x y z
N MET A 1 1.73 -5.05 -19.55
CA MET A 1 2.88 -4.17 -19.21
C MET A 1 4.09 -5.06 -19.05
N ASP A 2 5.13 -4.83 -19.82
CA ASP A 2 6.43 -5.47 -19.57
C ASP A 2 7.12 -4.74 -18.41
N LEU A 3 7.55 -5.48 -17.40
CA LEU A 3 8.16 -4.93 -16.18
C LEU A 3 9.69 -4.82 -16.26
N LYS A 4 10.33 -5.48 -17.22
CA LYS A 4 11.81 -5.59 -17.28
C LYS A 4 12.53 -4.25 -17.32
N GLU A 5 11.96 -3.29 -18.06
CA GLU A 5 12.54 -1.95 -18.21
C GLU A 5 11.88 -0.91 -17.28
N LYS A 6 10.96 -1.33 -16.41
CA LYS A 6 10.26 -0.42 -15.50
C LYS A 6 11.04 -0.21 -14.20
N ARG A 7 11.07 1.03 -13.76
CA ARG A 7 11.59 1.41 -12.45
C ARG A 7 10.49 1.20 -11.41
N ILE A 8 10.73 0.34 -10.43
CA ILE A 8 9.74 -0.13 -9.46
C ILE A 8 10.14 0.26 -8.05
N VAL A 9 9.24 0.94 -7.35
CA VAL A 9 9.34 1.18 -5.91
C VAL A 9 8.51 0.12 -5.18
N VAL A 10 9.12 -0.58 -4.22
CA VAL A 10 8.43 -1.52 -3.32
C VAL A 10 8.54 -0.99 -1.90
N THR A 11 7.52 -0.26 -1.44
CA THR A 11 7.47 0.17 -0.04
C THR A 11 7.19 -1.02 0.86
N GLY A 12 7.84 -1.09 2.02
CA GLY A 12 7.75 -2.29 2.86
C GLY A 12 8.51 -3.50 2.29
N GLY A 13 9.30 -3.31 1.21
CA GLY A 13 10.03 -4.39 0.53
C GLY A 13 11.08 -5.11 1.37
N ALA A 14 11.46 -4.55 2.54
CA ALA A 14 12.34 -5.22 3.50
C ALA A 14 11.59 -5.97 4.63
N GLY A 15 10.25 -5.95 4.61
CA GLY A 15 9.39 -6.72 5.52
C GLY A 15 9.20 -8.17 5.05
N PHE A 16 8.40 -8.93 5.81
CA PHE A 16 8.15 -10.35 5.51
C PHE A 16 7.63 -10.55 4.07
N LEU A 17 6.45 -10.07 3.74
CA LEU A 17 5.88 -10.20 2.40
C LEU A 17 6.76 -9.50 1.35
N GLY A 18 7.27 -8.31 1.69
CA GLY A 18 8.05 -7.49 0.76
C GLY A 18 9.33 -8.16 0.27
N SER A 19 10.02 -8.92 1.12
CA SER A 19 11.25 -9.64 0.73
C SER A 19 10.97 -10.69 -0.35
N PHE A 20 9.87 -11.45 -0.23
CA PHE A 20 9.46 -12.42 -1.26
C PHE A 20 9.04 -11.72 -2.56
N VAL A 21 8.35 -10.59 -2.47
CA VAL A 21 7.97 -9.82 -3.67
C VAL A 21 9.22 -9.29 -4.39
N VAL A 22 10.17 -8.73 -3.65
CA VAL A 22 11.45 -8.23 -4.21
C VAL A 22 12.24 -9.35 -4.86
N GLU A 23 12.38 -10.49 -4.18
CA GLU A 23 13.07 -11.67 -4.71
C GLU A 23 12.41 -12.18 -6.00
N LYS A 24 11.07 -12.27 -6.01
CA LYS A 24 10.33 -12.70 -7.20
C LYS A 24 10.52 -11.74 -8.38
N LEU A 25 10.46 -10.44 -8.14
CA LEU A 25 10.68 -9.44 -9.18
C LEU A 25 12.07 -9.56 -9.80
N GLN A 26 13.10 -9.81 -9.00
CA GLN A 26 14.47 -9.97 -9.48
C GLN A 26 14.69 -11.30 -10.20
N ASN A 27 14.28 -12.42 -9.59
CA ASN A 27 14.63 -13.75 -10.04
C ASN A 27 13.72 -14.29 -11.15
N LEU A 28 12.40 -14.07 -11.05
CA LEU A 28 11.42 -14.60 -12.00
C LEU A 28 11.09 -13.64 -13.13
N GLU A 29 10.99 -12.35 -12.83
CA GLU A 29 10.65 -11.32 -13.83
C GLU A 29 11.89 -10.70 -14.48
N GLY A 30 13.09 -11.01 -13.98
CA GLY A 30 14.36 -10.54 -14.53
C GLY A 30 14.55 -9.03 -14.44
N ILE A 31 13.94 -8.39 -13.42
CA ILE A 31 14.08 -6.95 -13.21
C ILE A 31 15.48 -6.66 -12.68
N ARG A 32 16.19 -5.78 -13.35
CA ARG A 32 17.54 -5.37 -12.95
C ARG A 32 17.52 -4.69 -11.58
N LYS A 33 18.55 -4.96 -10.78
CA LYS A 33 18.66 -4.42 -9.42
C LYS A 33 18.57 -2.89 -9.35
N GLU A 34 19.15 -2.20 -10.32
CA GLU A 34 19.10 -0.75 -10.45
C GLU A 34 17.69 -0.21 -10.79
N ASN A 35 16.79 -1.05 -11.28
CA ASN A 35 15.40 -0.72 -11.58
C ASN A 35 14.45 -1.02 -10.41
N LEU A 36 14.96 -1.52 -9.29
CA LEU A 36 14.17 -1.88 -8.12
C LEU A 36 14.64 -1.09 -6.89
N PHE A 37 13.74 -0.31 -6.30
CA PHE A 37 14.02 0.48 -5.12
C PHE A 37 13.14 0.10 -3.94
N VAL A 38 13.78 -0.16 -2.80
CA VAL A 38 13.13 -0.50 -1.53
C VAL A 38 13.43 0.62 -0.52
N PRO A 39 12.56 1.64 -0.40
CA PRO A 39 12.77 2.72 0.54
C PRO A 39 12.73 2.21 1.99
N ARG A 40 13.66 2.70 2.81
CA ARG A 40 13.72 2.38 4.23
C ARG A 40 13.10 3.51 5.04
N SER A 41 12.32 3.17 6.06
CA SER A 41 11.62 4.15 6.89
C SER A 41 12.55 5.13 7.65
N LYS A 42 13.80 4.74 7.89
CA LYS A 42 14.83 5.61 8.46
C LYS A 42 15.27 6.73 7.50
N ASP A 43 15.15 6.48 6.19
CA ASP A 43 15.59 7.41 5.14
C ASP A 43 14.40 8.16 4.53
N TYR A 44 13.23 7.49 4.42
CA TYR A 44 11.99 8.03 3.83
C TYR A 44 10.79 7.65 4.73
N ASP A 45 10.35 8.60 5.55
CA ASP A 45 9.15 8.43 6.38
C ASP A 45 7.90 8.71 5.54
N LEU A 46 7.19 7.65 5.13
CA LEU A 46 6.01 7.77 4.26
C LEU A 46 4.82 8.50 4.91
N ARG A 47 4.91 8.85 6.21
CA ARG A 47 3.92 9.71 6.87
C ARG A 47 4.18 11.20 6.59
N LYS A 48 5.33 11.51 6.00
CA LYS A 48 5.76 12.87 5.64
C LYS A 48 5.76 13.02 4.14
N ARG A 49 4.88 13.87 3.65
CA ARG A 49 4.75 14.13 2.20
C ARG A 49 6.07 14.57 1.57
N GLU A 50 6.88 15.36 2.28
CA GLU A 50 8.16 15.83 1.76
C GLU A 50 9.18 14.68 1.57
N ASP A 51 9.14 13.65 2.43
CA ASP A 51 9.96 12.46 2.26
C ASP A 51 9.50 11.61 1.07
N ILE A 52 8.18 11.53 0.83
CA ILE A 52 7.62 10.85 -0.35
C ILE A 52 8.05 11.59 -1.62
N LYS A 53 7.95 12.91 -1.65
CA LYS A 53 8.44 13.73 -2.79
C LYS A 53 9.92 13.52 -3.03
N ARG A 54 10.73 13.50 -1.96
CA ARG A 54 12.16 13.24 -2.04
C ARG A 54 12.43 11.85 -2.61
N MET A 55 11.72 10.83 -2.13
CA MET A 55 11.83 9.46 -2.64
C MET A 55 11.59 9.39 -4.15
N PHE A 56 10.54 10.02 -4.68
CA PHE A 56 10.27 10.04 -6.12
C PHE A 56 11.28 10.86 -6.91
N ARG A 57 11.84 11.91 -6.33
CA ARG A 57 12.90 12.70 -6.92
C ARG A 57 14.20 11.91 -7.06
N ASP A 58 14.55 11.15 -6.00
CA ASP A 58 15.75 10.32 -5.95
C ASP A 58 15.60 9.06 -6.82
N PHE A 59 14.37 8.54 -6.92
CA PHE A 59 14.03 7.39 -7.76
C PHE A 59 12.69 7.60 -8.48
N PRO A 60 12.67 8.25 -9.65
CA PRO A 60 11.49 8.36 -10.49
C PRO A 60 10.96 6.98 -10.91
N ALA A 61 9.79 6.60 -10.42
CA ALA A 61 9.22 5.26 -10.58
C ALA A 61 8.15 5.21 -11.68
N ASN A 62 8.11 4.10 -12.42
CA ASN A 62 6.98 3.75 -13.30
C ASN A 62 5.90 2.97 -12.56
N VAL A 63 6.30 2.15 -11.58
CA VAL A 63 5.40 1.28 -10.83
C VAL A 63 5.67 1.44 -9.34
N VAL A 64 4.61 1.52 -8.54
CA VAL A 64 4.68 1.48 -7.08
C VAL A 64 3.93 0.27 -6.57
N ILE A 65 4.57 -0.54 -5.73
CA ILE A 65 3.97 -1.63 -4.97
C ILE A 65 4.01 -1.23 -3.50
N HIS A 66 2.83 -0.91 -2.95
CA HIS A 66 2.70 -0.41 -1.57
C HIS A 66 2.35 -1.53 -0.60
N LEU A 67 3.40 -2.05 0.07
CA LEU A 67 3.30 -3.09 1.11
C LEU A 67 3.59 -2.54 2.50
N ALA A 68 4.11 -1.31 2.61
CA ALA A 68 4.41 -0.71 3.90
C ALA A 68 3.14 -0.55 4.72
N ALA A 69 3.19 -1.01 5.96
CA ALA A 69 2.13 -0.86 6.93
C ALA A 69 2.70 -0.86 8.36
N LYS A 70 2.04 -0.14 9.25
CA LYS A 70 2.21 -0.29 10.69
C LYS A 70 1.27 -1.41 11.14
N VAL A 71 1.84 -2.51 11.60
CA VAL A 71 1.07 -3.71 11.99
C VAL A 71 1.53 -4.22 13.35
N GLY A 72 0.65 -4.95 14.03
CA GLY A 72 0.94 -5.60 15.30
C GLY A 72 -0.01 -6.75 15.56
N GLY A 73 0.19 -7.48 16.66
CA GLY A 73 -0.77 -8.46 17.15
C GLY A 73 -1.94 -7.79 17.88
N ILE A 74 -2.94 -8.59 18.31
CA ILE A 74 -4.18 -8.10 18.95
C ILE A 74 -3.88 -7.15 20.12
N GLY A 75 -2.95 -7.50 21.01
CA GLY A 75 -2.59 -6.62 22.14
C GLY A 75 -2.07 -5.26 21.68
N PHE A 76 -1.16 -5.22 20.71
CA PHE A 76 -0.67 -3.97 20.15
C PHE A 76 -1.79 -3.15 19.50
N ASN A 77 -2.73 -3.80 18.81
CA ASN A 77 -3.85 -3.12 18.16
C ASN A 77 -4.79 -2.48 19.21
N GLN A 78 -5.04 -3.15 20.31
CA GLN A 78 -5.85 -2.64 21.42
C GLN A 78 -5.21 -1.42 22.11
N GLU A 79 -3.89 -1.43 22.27
CA GLU A 79 -3.14 -0.36 22.93
C GLU A 79 -2.87 0.84 22.00
N ASN A 80 -2.85 0.65 20.68
CA ASN A 80 -2.41 1.65 19.70
C ASN A 80 -3.40 1.91 18.58
N PRO A 81 -4.72 2.00 18.81
CA PRO A 81 -5.72 2.12 17.73
C PRO A 81 -5.54 3.40 16.90
N ALA A 82 -5.25 4.54 17.54
CA ALA A 82 -5.06 5.81 16.85
C ALA A 82 -3.81 5.80 15.96
N THR A 83 -2.71 5.22 16.44
CA THR A 83 -1.46 5.09 15.66
C THR A 83 -1.67 4.19 14.45
N LEU A 84 -2.36 3.07 14.63
CA LEU A 84 -2.66 2.13 13.52
C LEU A 84 -3.53 2.78 12.45
N PHE A 85 -4.55 3.54 12.87
CA PHE A 85 -5.39 4.26 11.93
C PHE A 85 -4.60 5.33 11.18
N TYR A 86 -3.98 6.25 11.92
CA TYR A 86 -3.29 7.41 11.36
C TYR A 86 -2.12 7.03 10.45
N ASP A 87 -1.18 6.21 10.97
CA ASP A 87 0.04 5.88 10.22
C ASP A 87 -0.28 5.15 8.91
N ASN A 88 -1.20 4.17 8.94
CA ASN A 88 -1.54 3.42 7.73
C ASN A 88 -2.33 4.26 6.73
N LEU A 89 -3.25 5.10 7.21
CA LEU A 89 -4.04 5.95 6.33
C LEU A 89 -3.15 6.99 5.65
N ILE A 90 -2.38 7.77 6.43
CA ILE A 90 -1.58 8.86 5.88
C ILE A 90 -0.51 8.37 4.90
N MET A 91 0.18 7.25 5.21
CA MET A 91 1.15 6.65 4.30
C MET A 91 0.52 6.29 2.95
N GLY A 92 -0.66 5.66 2.98
CA GLY A 92 -1.32 5.19 1.75
C GLY A 92 -1.85 6.33 0.89
N ILE A 93 -2.56 7.28 1.51
CA ILE A 93 -3.20 8.38 0.76
C ILE A 93 -2.18 9.35 0.18
N GLU A 94 -1.14 9.71 0.93
CA GLU A 94 -0.10 10.63 0.46
C GLU A 94 0.79 9.98 -0.61
N LEU A 95 1.14 8.70 -0.43
CA LEU A 95 1.94 7.98 -1.43
C LEU A 95 1.18 7.84 -2.76
N MET A 96 -0.13 7.53 -2.70
CA MET A 96 -0.95 7.41 -3.92
C MET A 96 -1.11 8.77 -4.61
N GLU A 97 -1.31 9.86 -3.87
CA GLU A 97 -1.42 11.20 -4.45
C GLU A 97 -0.10 11.63 -5.10
N GLU A 98 1.02 11.47 -4.42
CA GLU A 98 2.32 11.82 -5.01
C GLU A 98 2.65 10.92 -6.22
N ALA A 99 2.33 9.62 -6.18
CA ALA A 99 2.50 8.73 -7.33
C ALA A 99 1.70 9.23 -8.55
N ARG A 100 0.45 9.69 -8.35
CA ARG A 100 -0.37 10.28 -9.42
C ARG A 100 0.28 11.56 -9.98
N LEU A 101 0.73 12.46 -9.11
CA LEU A 101 1.37 13.72 -9.50
C LEU A 101 2.67 13.48 -10.27
N GLN A 102 3.43 12.44 -9.90
CA GLN A 102 4.66 12.01 -10.58
C GLN A 102 4.38 11.16 -11.84
N LYS A 103 3.11 10.99 -12.23
CA LYS A 103 2.69 10.23 -13.41
C LYS A 103 3.15 8.77 -13.40
N VAL A 104 3.17 8.14 -12.22
CA VAL A 104 3.39 6.71 -12.08
C VAL A 104 2.37 5.95 -12.94
N GLU A 105 2.85 4.99 -13.74
CA GLU A 105 2.01 4.27 -14.71
C GLU A 105 1.06 3.27 -14.03
N LYS A 106 1.49 2.69 -12.89
CA LYS A 106 0.70 1.73 -12.13
C LYS A 106 1.01 1.81 -10.64
N PHE A 107 -0.04 1.85 -9.83
CA PHE A 107 0.03 1.77 -8.37
C PHE A 107 -0.67 0.49 -7.89
N VAL A 108 0.01 -0.33 -7.09
CA VAL A 108 -0.55 -1.54 -6.48
C VAL A 108 -0.60 -1.34 -4.98
N ALA A 109 -1.80 -1.33 -4.40
CA ALA A 109 -2.02 -1.28 -2.96
C ALA A 109 -2.47 -2.64 -2.45
N VAL A 110 -1.91 -3.08 -1.32
CA VAL A 110 -2.35 -4.31 -0.65
C VAL A 110 -3.31 -3.96 0.47
N GLY A 111 -4.51 -4.55 0.39
CA GLY A 111 -5.56 -4.46 1.40
C GLY A 111 -5.35 -5.39 2.58
N THR A 112 -6.44 -5.74 3.23
CA THR A 112 -6.41 -6.63 4.40
C THR A 112 -7.78 -7.26 4.63
N ILE A 113 -7.79 -8.50 5.11
CA ILE A 113 -9.01 -9.15 5.58
C ILE A 113 -9.67 -8.39 6.74
N CYS A 114 -8.89 -7.66 7.54
CA CYS A 114 -9.39 -6.82 8.64
C CYS A 114 -10.30 -5.66 8.17
N ALA A 115 -10.41 -5.42 6.87
CA ALA A 115 -11.31 -4.42 6.30
C ALA A 115 -12.75 -4.94 6.13
N TYR A 116 -12.94 -6.26 6.20
CA TYR A 116 -14.26 -6.90 6.09
C TYR A 116 -15.05 -6.80 7.38
N PRO A 117 -16.40 -6.82 7.30
CA PRO A 117 -17.24 -6.86 8.47
C PRO A 117 -16.94 -8.06 9.38
N LYS A 118 -17.12 -7.88 10.69
CA LYS A 118 -16.91 -8.93 11.70
C LYS A 118 -17.66 -10.23 11.38
N PHE A 119 -18.85 -10.12 10.82
CA PHE A 119 -19.71 -11.25 10.48
C PHE A 119 -19.90 -11.37 8.96
N THR A 120 -18.80 -11.60 8.25
CA THR A 120 -18.82 -11.82 6.80
C THR A 120 -18.99 -13.32 6.51
N PRO A 121 -19.91 -13.73 5.59
CA PRO A 121 -20.02 -15.12 5.16
C PRO A 121 -18.72 -15.66 4.57
N ILE A 122 -18.49 -16.97 4.76
CA ILE A 122 -17.32 -17.67 4.20
C ILE A 122 -17.75 -18.51 3.00
N PRO A 123 -17.04 -18.44 1.85
CA PRO A 123 -15.85 -17.63 1.55
C PRO A 123 -16.19 -16.16 1.38
N PHE A 124 -15.25 -15.27 1.76
CA PHE A 124 -15.40 -13.83 1.58
C PHE A 124 -15.47 -13.45 0.10
N LYS A 125 -16.36 -12.50 -0.21
CA LYS A 125 -16.48 -11.89 -1.54
C LYS A 125 -16.12 -10.42 -1.46
N GLU A 126 -15.55 -9.87 -2.53
CA GLU A 126 -15.11 -8.47 -2.55
C GLU A 126 -16.25 -7.48 -2.27
N GLU A 127 -17.48 -7.78 -2.75
CA GLU A 127 -18.66 -6.96 -2.49
C GLU A 127 -19.05 -6.90 -1.01
N ASP A 128 -18.71 -7.90 -0.21
CA ASP A 128 -19.05 -7.97 1.21
C ASP A 128 -18.27 -6.99 2.07
N ILE A 129 -17.20 -6.41 1.55
CA ILE A 129 -16.35 -5.46 2.28
C ILE A 129 -17.14 -4.27 2.85
N TRP A 130 -18.29 -3.94 2.24
CA TRP A 130 -19.14 -2.78 2.60
C TRP A 130 -20.33 -3.15 3.49
N ASN A 131 -20.57 -4.42 3.79
CA ASN A 131 -21.80 -4.91 4.44
C ASN A 131 -21.79 -4.79 5.97
N GLY A 132 -20.88 -4.00 6.56
CA GLY A 132 -20.85 -3.78 8.00
C GLY A 132 -19.53 -3.23 8.52
N TYR A 133 -19.43 -3.20 9.85
CA TYR A 133 -18.24 -2.71 10.57
C TYR A 133 -17.26 -3.87 10.84
N PRO A 134 -15.94 -3.63 10.71
CA PRO A 134 -14.93 -4.65 11.04
C PRO A 134 -14.94 -5.03 12.53
N GLU A 135 -14.22 -6.10 12.86
CA GLU A 135 -13.98 -6.46 14.26
C GLU A 135 -13.26 -5.31 14.98
N GLU A 136 -13.71 -4.98 16.19
CA GLU A 136 -13.46 -3.70 16.87
C GLU A 136 -11.97 -3.43 17.13
N THR A 137 -11.19 -4.48 17.47
CA THR A 137 -9.75 -4.33 17.75
C THR A 137 -8.93 -4.09 16.48
N ASN A 138 -9.40 -4.61 15.36
CA ASN A 138 -8.75 -4.48 14.06
C ASN A 138 -9.35 -3.34 13.21
N ALA A 139 -10.51 -2.81 13.59
CA ALA A 139 -11.24 -1.81 12.81
C ALA A 139 -10.40 -0.57 12.47
N PRO A 140 -9.61 0.03 13.37
CA PRO A 140 -8.79 1.19 13.03
C PRO A 140 -7.82 0.92 11.87
N TYR A 141 -7.12 -0.22 11.92
CA TYR A 141 -6.23 -0.65 10.85
C TYR A 141 -7.01 -1.01 9.57
N GLY A 142 -8.06 -1.82 9.71
CA GLY A 142 -8.88 -2.29 8.60
C GLY A 142 -9.55 -1.13 7.85
N LEU A 143 -10.11 -0.15 8.57
CA LEU A 143 -10.72 1.04 7.97
C LEU A 143 -9.69 1.94 7.29
N ALA A 144 -8.51 2.13 7.89
CA ALA A 144 -7.43 2.88 7.23
C ALA A 144 -7.10 2.26 5.85
N LYS A 145 -6.97 0.94 5.78
CA LYS A 145 -6.72 0.23 4.51
C LYS A 145 -7.90 0.32 3.55
N LYS A 146 -9.13 0.21 4.06
CA LYS A 146 -10.37 0.35 3.26
C LYS A 146 -10.51 1.75 2.64
N MET A 147 -10.06 2.81 3.32
CA MET A 147 -10.09 4.16 2.77
C MET A 147 -9.11 4.33 1.60
N ILE A 148 -8.02 3.57 1.55
CA ILE A 148 -7.13 3.53 0.38
C ILE A 148 -7.86 2.94 -0.83
N LEU A 149 -8.74 1.95 -0.64
CA LEU A 149 -9.61 1.44 -1.71
C LEU A 149 -10.53 2.53 -2.25
N VAL A 150 -11.15 3.33 -1.36
CA VAL A 150 -12.01 4.46 -1.77
C VAL A 150 -11.23 5.46 -2.61
N GLN A 151 -10.03 5.85 -2.17
CA GLN A 151 -9.15 6.73 -2.93
C GLN A 151 -8.80 6.13 -4.30
N ALA A 152 -8.43 4.84 -4.35
CA ALA A 152 -8.12 4.15 -5.58
C ALA A 152 -9.27 4.20 -6.59
N GLN A 153 -10.50 3.93 -6.14
CA GLN A 153 -11.71 3.99 -6.97
C GLN A 153 -11.97 5.42 -7.47
N ALA A 154 -11.88 6.41 -6.60
CA ALA A 154 -12.06 7.81 -6.94
C ALA A 154 -11.01 8.30 -7.96
N TYR A 155 -9.74 7.92 -7.76
CA TYR A 155 -8.64 8.32 -8.64
C TYR A 155 -8.71 7.64 -10.00
N ARG A 156 -9.15 6.39 -10.07
CA ARG A 156 -9.43 5.71 -11.35
C ARG A 156 -10.51 6.45 -12.11
N LYS A 157 -11.58 6.85 -11.44
CA LYS A 157 -12.73 7.55 -12.06
C LYS A 157 -12.36 8.96 -12.53
N GLN A 158 -11.69 9.73 -11.70
CA GLN A 158 -11.45 11.16 -11.96
C GLN A 158 -10.21 11.41 -12.82
N TYR A 159 -9.13 10.66 -12.58
CA TYR A 159 -7.82 10.91 -13.19
C TYR A 159 -7.38 9.80 -14.15
N VAL A 160 -8.18 8.74 -14.32
CA VAL A 160 -7.80 7.54 -15.09
C VAL A 160 -6.50 6.92 -14.54
N PHE A 161 -6.21 7.16 -13.25
CA PHE A 161 -5.00 6.66 -12.63
C PHE A 161 -5.08 5.15 -12.42
N ASN A 162 -4.10 4.42 -12.93
CA ASN A 162 -4.11 2.95 -12.94
C ASN A 162 -3.72 2.40 -11.57
N VAL A 163 -4.69 2.30 -10.68
CA VAL A 163 -4.53 1.69 -9.35
C VAL A 163 -5.15 0.29 -9.33
N ILE A 164 -4.43 -0.66 -8.75
CA ILE A 164 -4.94 -1.99 -8.37
C ILE A 164 -4.93 -2.07 -6.84
N TYR A 165 -6.03 -2.52 -6.27
CA TYR A 165 -6.15 -2.84 -4.85
C TYR A 165 -6.39 -4.36 -4.72
N LEU A 166 -5.55 -5.05 -3.93
CA LEU A 166 -5.54 -6.50 -3.76
C LEU A 166 -5.96 -6.87 -2.34
#